data_d7e065f83234b9584d84027bec9bbdd0
#
_entry.id   d7e065f83234b9584d84027bec9bbdd0
#
_cell.length_a   1.000
_cell.length_b   1.000
_cell.length_c   1.000
_cell.angle_alpha   90.00
_cell.angle_beta   90.00
_cell.angle_gamma   90.00
#
_symmetry.space_group_name_H-M   'P 1'
#
loop_
_entity.id
_entity.type
_entity.pdbx_description
1 polymer ?
#
loop_
_entity_poly.entity_id
_entity_poly.type
_entity_poly.pdbx_seq_one_letter_code
_entity_poly.pdbx_strand_id
1 'polypeptide(L)'
;LPMYPAGLPKSAIRALARRKPSFKFAKRQRAFGLHIALPAGMRERSLEQLFQGHCEMMPRNSLTPMFNVQRVKDAVFAEHMLTSGQSDGALLIAGNGHVRKDLGVPLFLKRHQPGIRIVTVALIEVQDDLMDPTDYGEIFSAPLLPFDYGWFTPRIDDKDHCAQLRKRFAKPAKAKPKVPQPAAAEKPAEKPVEKPAPKPKQEPEEQPS
;
A
#
# COMPACT_ATOMS: atom_id res chain seq x y z
N LEU A 1 -17.36 -21.21 -3.65
CA LEU A 1 -17.21 -19.78 -3.43
C LEU A 1 -16.21 -19.21 -4.44
N PRO A 2 -16.53 -18.17 -5.22
CA PRO A 2 -15.58 -17.53 -6.09
C PRO A 2 -14.51 -16.80 -5.26
N MET A 3 -13.25 -16.85 -5.71
CA MET A 3 -12.11 -16.18 -5.07
C MET A 3 -11.63 -15.02 -5.94
N TYR A 4 -11.41 -13.87 -5.30
CA TYR A 4 -10.97 -12.65 -5.97
C TYR A 4 -9.72 -12.09 -5.30
N PRO A 5 -8.73 -11.59 -6.07
CA PRO A 5 -7.61 -10.87 -5.48
C PRO A 5 -8.07 -9.51 -4.96
N ALA A 6 -7.94 -9.29 -3.65
CA ALA A 6 -8.37 -8.04 -3.02
C ALA A 6 -7.26 -6.97 -2.95
N GLY A 7 -6.01 -7.34 -3.22
CA GLY A 7 -4.85 -6.47 -3.02
C GLY A 7 -4.64 -5.43 -4.11
N LEU A 8 -3.95 -4.35 -3.76
CA LEU A 8 -3.48 -3.35 -4.71
C LEU A 8 -2.23 -3.85 -5.47
N PRO A 9 -2.10 -3.54 -6.78
CA PRO A 9 -0.89 -3.84 -7.52
C PRO A 9 0.32 -3.05 -6.96
N LYS A 10 1.51 -3.63 -7.04
CA LYS A 10 2.76 -3.01 -6.53
C LYS A 10 3.01 -1.59 -7.07
N SER A 11 2.62 -1.32 -8.32
CA SER A 11 2.72 0.01 -8.92
C SER A 11 1.86 1.05 -8.20
N ALA A 12 0.62 0.72 -7.87
CA ALA A 12 -0.28 1.58 -7.11
C ALA A 12 0.24 1.84 -5.69
N ILE A 13 0.73 0.80 -4.99
CA ILE A 13 1.35 0.95 -3.67
C ILE A 13 2.54 1.91 -3.71
N ARG A 14 3.43 1.78 -4.72
CA ARG A 14 4.58 2.69 -4.90
C ARG A 14 4.15 4.14 -5.18
N ALA A 15 3.12 4.33 -6.00
CA ALA A 15 2.58 5.66 -6.29
C ALA A 15 2.01 6.33 -5.03
N LEU A 16 1.30 5.56 -4.21
CA LEU A 16 0.78 6.01 -2.91
C LEU A 16 1.88 6.41 -1.94
N ALA A 17 2.89 5.57 -1.78
CA ALA A 17 4.03 5.85 -0.91
C ALA A 17 4.78 7.12 -1.31
N ARG A 18 4.83 7.42 -2.62
CA ARG A 18 5.43 8.64 -3.18
C ARG A 18 4.50 9.85 -3.21
N ARG A 19 3.29 9.76 -2.62
CA ARG A 19 2.26 10.82 -2.62
C ARG A 19 1.86 11.31 -4.03
N LYS A 20 1.88 10.42 -5.01
CA LYS A 20 1.47 10.70 -6.40
C LYS A 20 0.30 9.80 -6.83
N PRO A 21 -0.87 9.85 -6.16
CA PRO A 21 -2.03 9.07 -6.57
C PRO A 21 -2.61 9.61 -7.88
N SER A 22 -3.18 8.71 -8.70
CA SER A 22 -3.95 9.12 -9.86
C SER A 22 -5.25 9.82 -9.44
N PHE A 23 -5.83 10.65 -10.33
CA PHE A 23 -7.12 11.33 -10.08
C PHE A 23 -8.26 10.33 -9.75
N LYS A 24 -8.32 9.20 -10.46
CA LYS A 24 -9.31 8.12 -10.18
C LYS A 24 -9.16 7.59 -8.75
N PHE A 25 -7.93 7.49 -8.29
CA PHE A 25 -7.63 7.03 -6.95
C PHE A 25 -8.02 8.05 -5.88
N ALA A 26 -7.82 9.35 -6.12
CA ALA A 26 -8.23 10.41 -5.20
C ALA A 26 -9.76 10.44 -4.99
N LYS A 27 -10.54 10.23 -6.06
CA LYS A 27 -12.01 10.09 -5.97
C LYS A 27 -12.42 8.89 -5.11
N ARG A 28 -11.76 7.75 -5.31
CA ARG A 28 -11.97 6.54 -4.50
C ARG A 28 -11.62 6.76 -3.02
N GLN A 29 -10.52 7.45 -2.73
CA GLN A 29 -10.13 7.77 -1.36
C GLN A 29 -11.22 8.57 -0.62
N ARG A 30 -11.87 9.51 -1.29
CA ARG A 30 -12.98 10.28 -0.71
C ARG A 30 -14.19 9.40 -0.41
N ALA A 31 -14.55 8.51 -1.32
CA ALA A 31 -15.67 7.59 -1.15
C ALA A 31 -15.53 6.73 0.12
N PHE A 32 -14.31 6.30 0.46
CA PHE A 32 -14.03 5.52 1.67
C PHE A 32 -13.67 6.37 2.91
N GLY A 33 -13.86 7.68 2.85
CA GLY A 33 -13.62 8.54 3.99
C GLY A 33 -12.16 8.62 4.44
N LEU A 34 -11.19 8.38 3.53
CA LEU A 34 -9.77 8.47 3.86
C LEU A 34 -9.31 9.91 4.16
N HIS A 35 -10.09 10.91 3.76
CA HIS A 35 -9.91 12.32 4.09
C HIS A 35 -10.41 12.67 5.50
N ILE A 36 -11.22 11.80 6.11
CA ILE A 36 -11.74 12.01 7.45
C ILE A 36 -10.64 11.71 8.47
N ALA A 37 -10.44 12.61 9.41
CA ALA A 37 -9.51 12.40 10.50
C ALA A 37 -9.86 11.13 11.28
N LEU A 38 -8.85 10.42 11.74
CA LEU A 38 -9.04 9.29 12.63
C LEU A 38 -9.39 9.80 14.04
N PRO A 39 -10.16 9.02 14.81
CA PRO A 39 -10.31 9.26 16.24
C PRO A 39 -8.96 9.41 16.93
N ALA A 40 -8.94 10.19 18.02
CA ALA A 40 -7.73 10.41 18.82
C ALA A 40 -7.06 9.08 19.22
N GLY A 41 -5.75 9.05 19.18
CA GLY A 41 -4.94 7.87 19.52
C GLY A 41 -4.91 6.75 18.47
N MET A 42 -5.81 6.72 17.49
CA MET A 42 -5.79 5.65 16.46
C MET A 42 -4.59 5.75 15.52
N ARG A 43 -4.22 6.97 15.15
CA ARG A 43 -3.05 7.21 14.32
C ARG A 43 -1.77 6.77 15.03
N GLU A 44 -1.66 7.12 16.29
CA GLU A 44 -0.52 6.79 17.15
C GLU A 44 -0.39 5.27 17.32
N ARG A 45 -1.47 4.55 17.63
CA ARG A 45 -1.47 3.08 17.70
C ARG A 45 -1.09 2.42 16.37
N SER A 46 -1.58 2.96 15.25
CA SER A 46 -1.21 2.45 13.92
C SER A 46 0.27 2.65 13.61
N LEU A 47 0.84 3.80 13.99
CA LEU A 47 2.27 4.07 13.82
C LEU A 47 3.11 3.21 14.76
N GLU A 48 2.65 2.95 15.99
CA GLU A 48 3.32 2.06 16.94
C GLU A 48 3.34 0.63 16.40
N GLN A 49 2.22 0.10 15.94
CA GLN A 49 2.15 -1.22 15.31
C GLN A 49 3.09 -1.34 14.10
N LEU A 50 3.15 -0.29 13.27
CA LEU A 50 4.09 -0.27 12.15
C LEU A 50 5.54 -0.24 12.62
N PHE A 51 5.84 0.50 13.68
CA PHE A 51 7.18 0.60 14.25
C PHE A 51 7.66 -0.75 14.78
N GLN A 52 6.84 -1.40 15.61
CA GLN A 52 7.12 -2.74 16.14
C GLN A 52 7.20 -3.79 15.02
N GLY A 53 6.25 -3.80 14.09
CA GLY A 53 6.23 -4.73 12.95
C GLY A 53 7.42 -4.58 11.99
N HIS A 54 8.14 -3.46 12.06
CA HIS A 54 9.41 -3.25 11.34
C HIS A 54 10.62 -3.34 12.28
N CYS A 55 10.47 -4.02 13.41
CA CYS A 55 11.54 -4.28 14.40
C CYS A 55 12.24 -3.01 14.88
N GLU A 56 11.49 -1.90 14.97
CA GLU A 56 11.96 -0.59 15.42
C GLU A 56 13.11 0.00 14.61
N MET A 57 13.35 -0.56 13.42
CA MET A 57 14.49 -0.20 12.57
C MET A 57 14.33 1.12 11.81
N MET A 58 13.12 1.68 11.80
CA MET A 58 12.81 2.90 11.07
C MET A 58 12.39 4.02 12.03
N PRO A 59 12.83 5.27 11.84
CA PRO A 59 12.32 6.38 12.64
C PRO A 59 10.79 6.52 12.50
N ARG A 60 10.08 6.75 13.61
CA ARG A 60 8.61 6.86 13.62
C ARG A 60 8.06 7.90 12.63
N ASN A 61 8.75 9.01 12.44
CA ASN A 61 8.36 10.05 11.48
C ASN A 61 8.40 9.58 10.03
N SER A 62 9.23 8.57 9.69
CA SER A 62 9.32 7.98 8.35
C SER A 62 8.19 6.99 8.05
N LEU A 63 7.39 6.58 9.04
CA LEU A 63 6.32 5.59 8.89
C LEU A 63 5.01 6.18 8.33
N THR A 64 4.86 7.51 8.30
CA THR A 64 3.63 8.15 7.79
C THR A 64 3.23 7.71 6.37
N PRO A 65 4.13 7.56 5.40
CA PRO A 65 3.76 7.01 4.09
C PRO A 65 3.23 5.58 4.16
N MET A 66 3.79 4.74 5.03
CA MET A 66 3.35 3.35 5.21
C MET A 66 1.98 3.30 5.87
N PHE A 67 1.75 4.11 6.90
CA PHE A 67 0.44 4.28 7.51
C PHE A 67 -0.63 4.67 6.48
N ASN A 68 -0.36 5.64 5.61
CA ASN A 68 -1.28 6.02 4.56
C ASN A 68 -1.55 4.87 3.57
N VAL A 69 -0.52 4.12 3.20
CA VAL A 69 -0.66 2.94 2.33
C VAL A 69 -1.53 1.87 2.99
N GLN A 70 -1.35 1.60 4.28
CA GLN A 70 -2.19 0.61 4.99
C GLN A 70 -3.65 1.04 5.00
N ARG A 71 -3.96 2.28 5.35
CA ARG A 71 -5.34 2.79 5.31
C ARG A 71 -6.00 2.65 3.94
N VAL A 72 -5.22 2.91 2.88
CA VAL A 72 -5.72 2.75 1.51
C VAL A 72 -5.97 1.28 1.18
N LYS A 73 -5.09 0.38 1.60
CA LYS A 73 -5.29 -1.06 1.41
C LYS A 73 -6.56 -1.51 2.11
N ASP A 74 -6.78 -1.09 3.36
CA ASP A 74 -7.98 -1.43 4.12
C ASP A 74 -9.26 -0.93 3.46
N ALA A 75 -9.25 0.30 2.94
CA ALA A 75 -10.36 0.86 2.18
C ALA A 75 -10.66 0.07 0.90
N VAL A 76 -9.63 -0.37 0.18
CA VAL A 76 -9.76 -1.19 -1.04
C VAL A 76 -10.26 -2.59 -0.71
N PHE A 77 -9.79 -3.20 0.37
CA PHE A 77 -10.31 -4.49 0.83
C PHE A 77 -11.81 -4.39 1.20
N ALA A 78 -12.19 -3.33 1.92
CA ALA A 78 -13.60 -3.07 2.24
C ALA A 78 -14.44 -2.90 0.96
N GLU A 79 -13.97 -2.14 -0.02
CA GLU A 79 -14.65 -1.98 -1.31
C GLU A 79 -14.86 -3.32 -2.01
N HIS A 80 -13.82 -4.15 -2.09
CA HIS A 80 -13.92 -5.47 -2.73
C HIS A 80 -14.90 -6.37 -1.97
N MET A 81 -14.93 -6.36 -0.65
CA MET A 81 -15.92 -7.13 0.13
C MET A 81 -17.35 -6.67 -0.16
N LEU A 82 -17.59 -5.35 -0.22
CA LEU A 82 -18.92 -4.80 -0.47
C LEU A 82 -19.40 -5.04 -1.90
N THR A 83 -18.49 -5.03 -2.88
CA THR A 83 -18.85 -5.21 -4.30
C THR A 83 -18.89 -6.67 -4.73
N SER A 84 -18.12 -7.54 -4.06
CA SER A 84 -18.07 -8.98 -4.37
C SER A 84 -19.00 -9.81 -3.48
N GLY A 85 -19.46 -9.22 -2.36
CA GLY A 85 -20.40 -9.87 -1.45
C GLY A 85 -21.76 -10.05 -2.13
N GLN A 86 -22.15 -11.31 -2.30
CA GLN A 86 -23.50 -11.71 -2.68
C GLN A 86 -24.43 -11.63 -1.44
N SER A 87 -25.68 -12.04 -1.60
CA SER A 87 -26.64 -12.15 -0.47
C SER A 87 -26.08 -12.91 0.75
N ASP A 88 -25.16 -13.82 0.52
CA ASP A 88 -24.57 -14.71 1.53
C ASP A 88 -23.34 -14.11 2.26
N GLY A 89 -22.91 -12.90 1.86
CA GLY A 89 -21.80 -12.20 2.47
C GLY A 89 -20.45 -12.41 1.74
N ALA A 90 -19.36 -11.95 2.38
CA ALA A 90 -18.01 -12.07 1.86
C ALA A 90 -17.02 -12.44 2.99
N LEU A 91 -16.02 -13.25 2.66
CA LEU A 91 -14.91 -13.61 3.55
C LEU A 91 -13.63 -12.94 3.04
N LEU A 92 -12.92 -12.23 3.90
CA LEU A 92 -11.58 -11.69 3.62
C LEU A 92 -10.53 -12.48 4.39
N ILE A 93 -9.52 -13.00 3.68
CA ILE A 93 -8.31 -13.56 4.27
C ILE A 93 -7.18 -12.55 4.07
N ALA A 94 -6.68 -11.99 5.17
CA ALA A 94 -5.62 -10.98 5.17
C ALA A 94 -4.79 -11.09 6.46
N GLY A 95 -3.66 -10.38 6.52
CA GLY A 95 -2.87 -10.32 7.76
C GLY A 95 -3.66 -9.65 8.90
N ASN A 96 -3.39 -10.06 10.14
CA ASN A 96 -4.09 -9.61 11.34
C ASN A 96 -4.23 -8.08 11.46
N GLY A 97 -3.21 -7.31 11.05
CA GLY A 97 -3.27 -5.85 11.03
C GLY A 97 -4.40 -5.26 10.18
N HIS A 98 -4.88 -5.99 9.16
CA HIS A 98 -5.97 -5.56 8.29
C HIS A 98 -7.35 -5.96 8.80
N VAL A 99 -7.47 -7.04 9.56
CA VAL A 99 -8.76 -7.57 10.02
C VAL A 99 -9.16 -7.11 11.42
N ARG A 100 -8.31 -6.35 12.12
CA ARG A 100 -8.61 -5.81 13.45
C ARG A 100 -9.73 -4.77 13.41
N LYS A 101 -10.60 -4.78 14.43
CA LYS A 101 -11.83 -3.95 14.51
C LYS A 101 -11.55 -2.46 14.70
N ASP A 102 -10.46 -2.13 15.37
CA ASP A 102 -10.16 -0.76 15.79
C ASP A 102 -9.38 0.06 14.75
N LEU A 103 -8.64 -0.58 13.83
CA LEU A 103 -7.78 0.12 12.86
C LEU A 103 -7.92 -0.36 11.41
N GLY A 104 -8.44 -1.58 11.19
CA GLY A 104 -8.43 -2.26 9.91
C GLY A 104 -9.70 -2.09 9.06
N VAL A 105 -9.90 -3.04 8.17
CA VAL A 105 -11.02 -3.12 7.21
C VAL A 105 -12.40 -2.93 7.86
N PRO A 106 -12.68 -3.46 9.07
CA PRO A 106 -13.97 -3.28 9.72
C PRO A 106 -14.39 -1.82 9.92
N LEU A 107 -13.44 -0.90 10.12
CA LEU A 107 -13.76 0.53 10.22
C LEU A 107 -14.33 1.10 8.91
N PHE A 108 -13.77 0.69 7.79
CA PHE A 108 -14.21 1.15 6.47
C PHE A 108 -15.55 0.55 6.09
N LEU A 109 -15.77 -0.73 6.39
CA LEU A 109 -17.05 -1.40 6.19
C LEU A 109 -18.18 -0.72 6.99
N LYS A 110 -17.97 -0.46 8.29
CA LYS A 110 -18.96 0.22 9.15
C LYS A 110 -19.24 1.66 8.72
N ARG A 111 -18.24 2.37 8.21
CA ARG A 111 -18.45 3.72 7.68
C ARG A 111 -19.31 3.72 6.42
N HIS A 112 -19.11 2.74 5.57
CA HIS A 112 -19.85 2.64 4.31
C HIS A 112 -21.25 2.07 4.52
N GLN A 113 -21.39 1.10 5.41
CA GLN A 113 -22.64 0.43 5.74
C GLN A 113 -22.76 0.23 7.26
N PRO A 114 -23.29 1.22 8.01
CA PRO A 114 -23.33 1.19 9.48
C PRO A 114 -24.00 -0.05 10.10
N GLY A 115 -25.00 -0.62 9.41
CA GLY A 115 -25.73 -1.82 9.88
C GLY A 115 -25.06 -3.16 9.51
N ILE A 116 -23.91 -3.16 8.84
CA ILE A 116 -23.26 -4.41 8.41
C ILE A 116 -22.83 -5.25 9.62
N ARG A 117 -23.11 -6.54 9.58
CA ARG A 117 -22.62 -7.51 10.57
C ARG A 117 -21.21 -7.94 10.14
N ILE A 118 -20.26 -7.83 11.05
CA ILE A 118 -18.85 -8.17 10.82
C ILE A 118 -18.40 -9.08 11.96
N VAL A 119 -17.74 -10.17 11.59
CA VAL A 119 -17.05 -11.06 12.53
C VAL A 119 -15.59 -11.07 12.11
N THR A 120 -14.69 -10.90 13.06
CA THR A 120 -13.25 -10.91 12.87
C THR A 120 -12.61 -12.03 13.66
N VAL A 121 -11.75 -12.81 12.99
CA VAL A 121 -11.00 -13.91 13.59
C VAL A 121 -9.52 -13.66 13.34
N ALA A 122 -8.70 -13.68 14.38
CA ALA A 122 -7.24 -13.63 14.25
C ALA A 122 -6.63 -15.02 14.46
N LEU A 123 -5.71 -15.41 13.60
CA LEU A 123 -4.82 -16.53 13.83
C LEU A 123 -3.55 -15.98 14.50
N ILE A 124 -3.27 -16.41 15.72
CA ILE A 124 -2.24 -15.84 16.60
C ILE A 124 -1.29 -16.95 17.01
N GLU A 125 -0.02 -16.82 16.66
CA GLU A 125 1.01 -17.74 17.13
C GLU A 125 1.26 -17.53 18.63
N VAL A 126 1.30 -18.61 19.40
CA VAL A 126 1.58 -18.56 20.84
C VAL A 126 2.99 -18.05 21.11
N GLN A 127 3.15 -17.35 22.23
CA GLN A 127 4.44 -16.86 22.71
C GLN A 127 4.73 -17.46 24.10
N ASP A 128 5.99 -17.78 24.36
CA ASP A 128 6.37 -18.51 25.58
C ASP A 128 6.15 -17.70 26.86
N ASP A 129 6.17 -16.39 26.76
CA ASP A 129 6.02 -15.43 27.85
C ASP A 129 4.57 -14.90 28.04
N LEU A 130 3.65 -15.26 27.16
CA LEU A 130 2.25 -14.85 27.22
C LEU A 130 1.34 -16.06 27.50
N MET A 131 1.01 -16.25 28.79
CA MET A 131 0.22 -17.40 29.22
C MET A 131 -1.28 -17.14 29.23
N ASP A 132 -1.70 -15.88 29.40
CA ASP A 132 -3.11 -15.49 29.38
C ASP A 132 -3.49 -14.90 28.00
N PRO A 133 -4.61 -15.35 27.40
CA PRO A 133 -5.08 -14.78 26.15
C PRO A 133 -5.32 -13.28 26.17
N THR A 134 -5.59 -12.68 27.34
CA THR A 134 -5.81 -11.24 27.49
C THR A 134 -4.53 -10.44 27.28
N ASP A 135 -3.35 -11.01 27.58
CA ASP A 135 -2.05 -10.35 27.44
C ASP A 135 -1.66 -10.14 25.98
N TYR A 136 -2.23 -10.95 25.08
CA TYR A 136 -1.97 -10.83 23.64
C TYR A 136 -2.47 -9.52 23.03
N GLY A 137 -3.25 -8.72 23.74
CA GLY A 137 -3.59 -7.36 23.33
C GLY A 137 -2.37 -6.48 23.08
N GLU A 138 -1.30 -6.66 23.87
CA GLU A 138 -0.06 -5.89 23.77
C GLU A 138 0.64 -6.05 22.42
N ILE A 139 0.62 -7.26 21.84
CA ILE A 139 1.17 -7.53 20.50
C ILE A 139 0.52 -6.64 19.42
N PHE A 140 -0.73 -6.25 19.67
CA PHE A 140 -1.48 -5.38 18.78
C PHE A 140 -1.49 -3.91 19.24
N SER A 141 -0.68 -3.55 20.25
CA SER A 141 -0.70 -2.21 20.86
C SER A 141 -2.13 -1.79 21.24
N ALA A 142 -2.87 -2.71 21.83
CA ALA A 142 -4.25 -2.54 22.25
C ALA A 142 -4.46 -3.09 23.67
N PRO A 143 -5.39 -2.52 24.46
CA PRO A 143 -5.64 -2.99 25.81
C PRO A 143 -6.28 -4.38 25.88
N LEU A 144 -6.93 -4.79 24.79
CA LEU A 144 -7.53 -6.11 24.60
C LEU A 144 -7.32 -6.54 23.14
N LEU A 145 -7.51 -7.83 22.87
CA LEU A 145 -7.50 -8.35 21.50
C LEU A 145 -8.53 -7.59 20.64
N PRO A 146 -8.11 -6.89 19.57
CA PRO A 146 -9.01 -6.10 18.74
C PRO A 146 -9.76 -6.93 17.70
N PHE A 147 -10.18 -8.14 18.08
CA PHE A 147 -10.91 -9.12 17.26
C PHE A 147 -12.12 -9.64 18.01
N ASP A 148 -13.05 -10.31 17.33
CA ASP A 148 -14.15 -11.00 17.99
C ASP A 148 -13.70 -12.36 18.51
N TYR A 149 -12.79 -13.03 17.78
CA TYR A 149 -12.21 -14.31 18.16
C TYR A 149 -10.70 -14.32 17.89
N GLY A 150 -9.95 -14.91 18.80
CA GLY A 150 -8.55 -15.28 18.63
C GLY A 150 -8.42 -16.81 18.53
N TRP A 151 -7.76 -17.29 17.50
CA TRP A 151 -7.39 -18.70 17.37
C TRP A 151 -5.89 -18.83 17.55
N PHE A 152 -5.48 -19.40 18.67
CA PHE A 152 -4.08 -19.59 19.00
C PHE A 152 -3.54 -20.82 18.25
N THR A 153 -2.39 -20.65 17.61
CA THR A 153 -1.71 -21.68 16.85
C THR A 153 -0.28 -21.88 17.37
N PRO A 154 0.30 -23.08 17.21
CA PRO A 154 1.73 -23.25 17.44
C PRO A 154 2.54 -22.27 16.58
N ARG A 155 3.73 -21.88 17.06
CA ARG A 155 4.67 -21.12 16.24
C ARG A 155 5.17 -21.96 15.06
N ILE A 156 5.38 -21.31 13.92
CA ILE A 156 5.96 -21.97 12.73
C ILE A 156 7.42 -22.32 13.00
N ASP A 157 8.18 -21.43 13.65
CA ASP A 157 9.56 -21.65 14.06
C ASP A 157 9.94 -20.73 15.22
N ASP A 158 11.10 -21.00 15.83
CA ASP A 158 11.66 -20.23 16.97
C ASP A 158 12.62 -19.12 16.53
N LYS A 159 12.58 -18.72 15.26
CA LYS A 159 13.51 -17.75 14.72
C LYS A 159 13.14 -16.33 15.14
N ASP A 160 14.12 -15.60 15.63
CA ASP A 160 14.00 -14.14 15.80
C ASP A 160 13.98 -13.45 14.43
N HIS A 161 12.77 -13.18 13.93
CA HIS A 161 12.55 -12.49 12.65
C HIS A 161 13.15 -11.09 12.65
N CYS A 162 13.20 -10.43 13.81
CA CYS A 162 13.79 -9.09 13.92
C CYS A 162 15.32 -9.14 13.82
N ALA A 163 15.97 -10.13 14.41
CA ALA A 163 17.40 -10.34 14.23
C ALA A 163 17.76 -10.65 12.78
N GLN A 164 16.94 -11.46 12.10
CA GLN A 164 17.12 -11.74 10.67
C GLN A 164 16.97 -10.49 9.81
N LEU A 165 15.94 -9.68 10.09
CA LEU A 165 15.70 -8.43 9.39
C LEU A 165 16.87 -7.46 9.58
N ARG A 166 17.34 -7.27 10.82
CA ARG A 166 18.52 -6.46 11.14
C ARG A 166 19.77 -6.91 10.38
N LYS A 167 20.04 -8.22 10.36
CA LYS A 167 21.15 -8.80 9.56
C LYS A 167 21.04 -8.53 8.07
N ARG A 168 19.83 -8.58 7.52
CA ARG A 168 19.57 -8.32 6.10
C ARG A 168 19.85 -6.86 5.72
N PHE A 169 19.49 -5.91 6.57
CA PHE A 169 19.71 -4.48 6.32
C PHE A 169 21.12 -4.02 6.70
N ALA A 170 21.81 -4.71 7.62
CA ALA A 170 23.20 -4.44 7.95
C ALA A 170 24.19 -4.84 6.84
N LYS A 171 23.81 -5.73 5.92
CA LYS A 171 24.65 -6.05 4.76
C LYS A 171 24.65 -4.85 3.81
N PRO A 172 25.85 -4.33 3.41
CA PRO A 172 25.93 -3.26 2.42
C PRO A 172 25.15 -3.71 1.18
N ALA A 173 24.32 -2.83 0.63
CA ALA A 173 23.59 -3.10 -0.60
C ALA A 173 24.60 -3.56 -1.64
N LYS A 174 24.46 -4.79 -2.15
CA LYS A 174 25.27 -5.26 -3.28
C LYS A 174 25.21 -4.18 -4.34
N ALA A 175 26.36 -3.63 -4.70
CA ALA A 175 26.46 -2.61 -5.74
C ALA A 175 25.62 -3.11 -6.93
N LYS A 176 24.65 -2.31 -7.35
CA LYS A 176 23.89 -2.61 -8.55
C LYS A 176 24.93 -2.82 -9.67
N PRO A 177 24.85 -3.89 -10.46
CA PRO A 177 25.72 -4.04 -11.60
C PRO A 177 25.60 -2.73 -12.40
N LYS A 178 26.74 -2.06 -12.62
CA LYS A 178 26.79 -0.90 -13.52
C LYS A 178 26.25 -1.41 -14.85
N VAL A 179 25.09 -0.90 -15.24
CA VAL A 179 24.60 -1.07 -16.61
C VAL A 179 25.72 -0.52 -17.49
N PRO A 180 26.29 -1.31 -18.43
CA PRO A 180 27.28 -0.76 -19.35
C PRO A 180 26.64 0.45 -20.04
N GLN A 181 27.25 1.61 -19.89
CA GLN A 181 26.87 2.75 -20.73
C GLN A 181 27.03 2.31 -22.18
N PRO A 182 26.03 2.50 -23.05
CA PRO A 182 26.23 2.29 -24.47
C PRO A 182 27.44 3.17 -24.88
N ALA A 183 28.38 2.56 -25.56
CA ALA A 183 29.52 3.29 -26.17
C ALA A 183 28.96 4.50 -26.91
N ALA A 184 29.58 5.65 -26.70
CA ALA A 184 29.20 6.87 -27.38
C ALA A 184 29.14 6.58 -28.89
N ALA A 185 27.93 6.69 -29.46
CA ALA A 185 27.76 6.56 -30.89
C ALA A 185 28.63 7.67 -31.56
N GLU A 186 29.56 7.26 -32.39
CA GLU A 186 30.28 8.15 -33.27
C GLU A 186 29.26 9.01 -34.04
N LYS A 187 29.48 10.31 -34.02
CA LYS A 187 28.69 11.27 -34.78
C LYS A 187 28.79 10.91 -36.27
N PRO A 188 27.67 10.74 -36.98
CA PRO A 188 27.74 10.63 -38.44
C PRO A 188 28.31 11.91 -39.01
N ALA A 189 29.27 11.75 -39.95
CA ALA A 189 29.85 12.84 -40.69
C ALA A 189 28.77 13.68 -41.39
N GLU A 190 28.78 14.98 -41.19
CA GLU A 190 27.91 15.95 -41.87
C GLU A 190 28.14 15.87 -43.38
N LYS A 191 27.11 15.49 -44.14
CA LYS A 191 27.08 15.67 -45.59
C LYS A 191 26.92 17.16 -45.91
N PRO A 192 27.62 17.70 -46.93
CA PRO A 192 27.51 19.10 -47.32
C PRO A 192 26.07 19.45 -47.73
N VAL A 193 25.54 20.52 -47.15
CA VAL A 193 24.24 21.09 -47.47
C VAL A 193 24.30 21.73 -48.85
N GLU A 194 23.59 21.15 -49.82
CA GLU A 194 23.36 21.71 -51.15
C GLU A 194 22.43 22.93 -51.01
N LYS A 195 22.83 24.08 -51.58
CA LYS A 195 22.03 25.32 -51.52
C LYS A 195 20.76 25.16 -52.33
N PRO A 196 19.59 25.56 -51.83
CA PRO A 196 18.36 25.53 -52.59
C PRO A 196 18.37 26.55 -53.75
N ALA A 197 17.85 26.10 -54.89
CA ALA A 197 17.69 26.92 -56.10
C ALA A 197 16.61 28.04 -55.88
N PRO A 198 16.78 29.20 -56.58
CA PRO A 198 15.87 30.34 -56.40
C PRO A 198 14.47 30.03 -56.95
N LYS A 199 13.44 30.42 -56.24
CA LYS A 199 12.02 30.29 -56.65
C LYS A 199 11.72 31.21 -57.83
N PRO A 200 10.88 30.79 -58.78
CA PRO A 200 10.41 31.64 -59.88
C PRO A 200 9.50 32.75 -59.35
N LYS A 201 9.60 33.93 -59.95
CA LYS A 201 8.78 35.12 -59.68
C LYS A 201 7.37 34.85 -60.15
N GLN A 202 6.38 35.08 -59.28
CA GLN A 202 4.96 35.13 -59.63
C GLN A 202 4.65 36.45 -60.32
N GLU A 203 4.01 36.36 -61.47
CA GLU A 203 3.37 37.48 -62.16
C GLU A 203 2.07 37.88 -61.45
N PRO A 204 1.68 39.16 -61.47
CA PRO A 204 0.46 39.61 -60.84
C PRO A 204 -0.79 39.24 -61.68
N GLU A 205 -1.77 38.62 -61.04
CA GLU A 205 -3.10 38.40 -61.60
C GLU A 205 -3.86 39.73 -61.68
N GLU A 206 -4.31 40.07 -62.89
CA GLU A 206 -5.26 41.14 -63.20
C GLU A 206 -6.64 40.77 -62.68
N GLN A 207 -7.28 41.68 -61.95
CA GLN A 207 -8.68 41.60 -61.57
C GLN A 207 -9.55 42.12 -62.70
N PRO A 208 -10.60 41.42 -63.14
CA PRO A 208 -11.61 41.96 -64.02
C PRO A 208 -12.68 42.70 -63.24
N SER A 209 -13.20 43.75 -63.84
CA SER A 209 -14.21 44.73 -63.53
C SER A 209 -15.54 44.18 -63.02
#